data_149784ccf19de0d35c9da58ee6398892
#
_entry.id   149784ccf19de0d35c9da58ee6398892
#
_cell.length_a   1.000
_cell.length_b   1.000
_cell.length_c   1.000
_cell.angle_alpha   90.00
_cell.angle_beta   90.00
_cell.angle_gamma   90.00
#
_symmetry.space_group_name_H-M   'P 1'
#
loop_
_entity.id
_entity.type
_entity.pdbx_description
1 polymer ?
#
loop_
_entity_poly.entity_id
_entity_poly.type
_entity_poly.pdbx_seq_one_letter_code
_entity_poly.pdbx_strand_id
1 'polypeptide(L)'
;MTLPAIATSHVLVVDDDGGLRDLMSVLLQEAGHTVVQAADGPAALRELACGTFDVMLLDVGLPGVSGLDVLAVVQNLAAPPRVVIITADDTPETLLKAVRGQADRYITKPFAPGAILDTVDEVLKAPPAAAVPIEVISARPEWVELVAPCSLRVADRIQTFMMRLEADLPEAIRQSVGRAFRELLANAVEWGGQLDPTRKVRISCLRARRMLLYRIADPGEGFDIERLTHAAINNPEGNPLQHAFVREEMGLRAGGLGLVITRSLVDELIYNEARNEVVFVKYLD
;
A
#
# COMPACT_ATOMS: atom_id res chain seq x y z
N MET A 1 -27.68 13.85 16.79
CA MET A 1 -26.74 12.85 16.26
C MET A 1 -25.36 13.18 16.85
N THR A 2 -24.95 12.45 17.87
CA THR A 2 -23.61 12.58 18.46
C THR A 2 -22.62 12.00 17.46
N LEU A 3 -21.69 12.83 16.98
CA LEU A 3 -20.54 12.36 16.23
C LEU A 3 -19.80 11.32 17.08
N PRO A 4 -19.33 10.19 16.50
CA PRO A 4 -18.49 9.26 17.24
C PRO A 4 -17.27 10.02 17.77
N ALA A 5 -17.00 9.89 19.06
CA ALA A 5 -15.82 10.48 19.67
C ALA A 5 -14.59 9.94 18.94
N ILE A 6 -13.86 10.80 18.26
CA ILE A 6 -12.56 10.46 17.67
C ILE A 6 -11.68 10.11 18.87
N ALA A 7 -11.17 8.88 18.92
CA ALA A 7 -10.24 8.48 19.96
C ALA A 7 -9.02 9.39 19.88
N THR A 8 -8.72 10.11 20.96
CA THR A 8 -7.55 10.98 21.06
C THR A 8 -6.29 10.11 20.89
N SER A 9 -5.48 10.42 19.90
CA SER A 9 -4.23 9.69 19.62
C SER A 9 -3.03 10.59 19.83
N HIS A 10 -1.90 10.02 20.22
CA HIS A 10 -0.63 10.69 20.35
C HIS A 10 0.13 10.68 19.02
N VAL A 11 0.38 11.85 18.46
CA VAL A 11 1.06 12.02 17.17
C VAL A 11 2.39 12.74 17.35
N LEU A 12 3.46 12.17 16.80
CA LEU A 12 4.77 12.81 16.70
C LEU A 12 4.93 13.39 15.29
N VAL A 13 5.13 14.70 15.19
CA VAL A 13 5.36 15.41 13.93
C VAL A 13 6.83 15.78 13.82
N VAL A 14 7.51 15.25 12.80
CA VAL A 14 8.94 15.44 12.57
C VAL A 14 9.18 16.04 11.20
N ASP A 15 9.61 17.29 11.17
CA ASP A 15 9.88 18.05 9.95
C ASP A 15 10.85 19.20 10.31
N ASP A 16 11.81 19.53 9.47
CA ASP A 16 12.75 20.64 9.74
C ASP A 16 12.14 22.00 9.39
N ASP A 17 11.15 22.05 8.48
CA ASP A 17 10.37 23.26 8.21
C ASP A 17 9.41 23.57 9.37
N GLY A 18 9.75 24.61 10.15
CA GLY A 18 8.94 25.06 11.29
C GLY A 18 7.51 25.44 10.93
N GLY A 19 7.31 26.10 9.78
CA GLY A 19 5.97 26.53 9.34
C GLY A 19 5.09 25.32 8.97
N LEU A 20 5.64 24.33 8.27
CA LEU A 20 4.93 23.12 7.91
C LEU A 20 4.64 22.25 9.14
N ARG A 21 5.60 22.14 10.05
CA ARG A 21 5.44 21.41 11.32
C ARG A 21 4.33 22.02 12.18
N ASP A 22 4.27 23.35 12.28
CA ASP A 22 3.22 24.07 13.01
C ASP A 22 1.85 23.87 12.34
N LEU A 23 1.77 23.98 11.02
CA LEU A 23 0.53 23.74 10.27
C LEU A 23 -0.02 22.33 10.51
N MET A 24 0.81 21.30 10.38
CA MET A 24 0.39 19.90 10.63
C MET A 24 -0.08 19.73 12.08
N SER A 25 0.63 20.36 13.03
CA SER A 25 0.28 20.27 14.45
C SER A 25 -1.06 20.91 14.75
N VAL A 26 -1.34 22.08 14.20
CA VAL A 26 -2.63 22.76 14.39
C VAL A 26 -3.77 21.91 13.82
N LEU A 27 -3.63 21.41 12.59
CA LEU A 27 -4.65 20.57 11.96
C LEU A 27 -4.98 19.32 12.79
N LEU A 28 -3.95 18.64 13.29
CA LEU A 28 -4.13 17.44 14.11
C LEU A 28 -4.74 17.75 15.49
N GLN A 29 -4.34 18.85 16.11
CA GLN A 29 -4.91 19.30 17.40
C GLN A 29 -6.38 19.68 17.25
N GLU A 30 -6.75 20.38 16.18
CA GLU A 30 -8.15 20.72 15.89
C GLU A 30 -8.99 19.44 15.63
N ALA A 31 -8.37 18.38 15.10
CA ALA A 31 -9.00 17.06 14.95
C ALA A 31 -9.07 16.26 16.28
N GLY A 32 -8.53 16.79 17.39
CA GLY A 32 -8.60 16.18 18.72
C GLY A 32 -7.42 15.28 19.11
N HIS A 33 -6.33 15.31 18.35
CA HIS A 33 -5.12 14.55 18.67
C HIS A 33 -4.17 15.34 19.61
N THR A 34 -3.37 14.62 20.38
CA THR A 34 -2.25 15.21 21.13
C THR A 34 -1.00 15.18 20.27
N VAL A 35 -0.35 16.32 20.06
CA VAL A 35 0.78 16.44 19.13
C VAL A 35 2.05 16.84 19.87
N VAL A 36 3.13 16.12 19.60
CA VAL A 36 4.51 16.48 19.97
C VAL A 36 5.28 16.79 18.68
N GLN A 37 6.15 17.79 18.73
CA GLN A 37 6.94 18.24 17.58
C GLN A 37 8.42 17.92 17.77
N ALA A 38 9.09 17.55 16.68
CA ALA A 38 10.54 17.41 16.61
C ALA A 38 11.06 18.09 15.32
N ALA A 39 12.13 18.85 15.43
CA ALA A 39 12.69 19.61 14.32
C ALA A 39 13.79 18.86 13.56
N ASP A 40 14.24 17.74 14.07
CA ASP A 40 15.33 16.93 13.50
C ASP A 40 15.26 15.48 13.97
N GLY A 41 16.05 14.60 13.34
CA GLY A 41 16.11 13.18 13.70
C GLY A 41 16.52 12.92 15.15
N PRO A 42 17.58 13.53 15.68
CA PRO A 42 17.94 13.39 17.08
C PRO A 42 16.85 13.81 18.06
N ALA A 43 16.09 14.88 17.78
CA ALA A 43 14.96 15.29 18.60
C ALA A 43 13.85 14.24 18.56
N ALA A 44 13.51 13.74 17.37
CA ALA A 44 12.51 12.68 17.21
C ALA A 44 12.88 11.41 18.01
N LEU A 45 14.14 10.98 17.95
CA LEU A 45 14.62 9.82 18.72
C LEU A 45 14.57 10.03 20.23
N ARG A 46 14.80 11.27 20.71
CA ARG A 46 14.63 11.61 22.15
C ARG A 46 13.17 11.51 22.58
N GLU A 47 12.24 12.04 21.79
CA GLU A 47 10.81 11.95 22.09
C GLU A 47 10.33 10.48 22.12
N LEU A 48 10.76 9.67 21.15
CA LEU A 48 10.46 8.23 21.11
C LEU A 48 11.05 7.45 22.30
N ALA A 49 12.14 7.90 22.87
CA ALA A 49 12.72 7.30 24.07
C ALA A 49 11.98 7.69 25.37
N CYS A 50 11.28 8.84 25.35
CA CYS A 50 10.59 9.38 26.53
C CYS A 50 9.08 9.06 26.55
N GLY A 51 8.48 8.71 25.39
CA GLY A 51 7.04 8.49 25.30
C GLY A 51 6.65 7.48 24.23
N THR A 52 5.37 7.14 24.21
CA THR A 52 4.76 6.28 23.18
C THR A 52 3.85 7.12 22.29
N PHE A 53 3.88 6.83 21.01
CA PHE A 53 3.07 7.51 19.99
C PHE A 53 2.28 6.47 19.19
N ASP A 54 1.06 6.86 18.78
CA ASP A 54 0.22 6.02 17.91
C ASP A 54 0.63 6.19 16.45
N VAL A 55 0.95 7.44 16.05
CA VAL A 55 1.37 7.80 14.70
C VAL A 55 2.58 8.72 14.75
N MET A 56 3.48 8.56 13.79
CA MET A 56 4.60 9.46 13.52
C MET A 56 4.50 9.95 12.09
N LEU A 57 4.40 11.27 11.92
CA LEU A 57 4.57 11.94 10.62
C LEU A 57 6.06 12.29 10.49
N LEU A 58 6.73 11.78 9.46
CA LEU A 58 8.19 11.83 9.37
C LEU A 58 8.65 12.34 8.02
N ASP A 59 9.29 13.50 8.00
CA ASP A 59 10.00 13.96 6.82
C ASP A 59 11.28 13.15 6.61
N VAL A 60 11.56 12.82 5.35
CA VAL A 60 12.80 12.16 4.93
C VAL A 60 13.96 13.14 4.89
N GLY A 61 13.70 14.40 4.47
CA GLY A 61 14.68 15.43 4.20
C GLY A 61 15.32 16.09 5.43
N LEU A 62 15.33 15.45 6.58
CA LEU A 62 15.85 16.01 7.81
C LEU A 62 17.37 16.26 7.76
N PRO A 63 17.87 17.36 8.33
CA PRO A 63 19.31 17.65 8.38
C PRO A 63 20.04 16.68 9.32
N GLY A 64 21.22 16.23 8.89
CA GLY A 64 22.09 15.34 9.68
C GLY A 64 21.63 13.89 9.67
N VAL A 65 20.75 13.50 10.59
CA VAL A 65 20.12 12.17 10.64
C VAL A 65 18.87 12.19 9.78
N SER A 66 18.89 11.48 8.66
CA SER A 66 17.74 11.47 7.74
C SER A 66 16.51 10.81 8.37
N GLY A 67 15.30 11.16 7.88
CA GLY A 67 14.08 10.48 8.34
C GLY A 67 14.09 8.98 8.08
N LEU A 68 14.80 8.51 7.04
CA LEU A 68 14.95 7.06 6.78
C LEU A 68 15.83 6.37 7.83
N ASP A 69 16.85 7.06 8.37
CA ASP A 69 17.65 6.54 9.48
C ASP A 69 16.83 6.48 10.77
N VAL A 70 15.99 7.51 11.01
CA VAL A 70 15.01 7.49 12.12
C VAL A 70 14.04 6.33 11.96
N LEU A 71 13.49 6.12 10.77
CA LEU A 71 12.58 5.02 10.46
C LEU A 71 13.21 3.66 10.77
N ALA A 72 14.49 3.46 10.43
CA ALA A 72 15.21 2.22 10.72
C ALA A 72 15.35 1.95 12.23
N VAL A 73 15.46 2.99 13.05
CA VAL A 73 15.48 2.87 14.52
C VAL A 73 14.10 2.56 15.06
N VAL A 74 13.06 3.25 14.56
CA VAL A 74 11.66 3.08 14.99
C VAL A 74 11.21 1.63 14.90
N GLN A 75 11.61 0.91 13.85
CA GLN A 75 11.24 -0.50 13.65
C GLN A 75 11.76 -1.46 14.71
N ASN A 76 12.80 -1.08 15.41
CA ASN A 76 13.39 -1.91 16.46
C ASN A 76 12.81 -1.57 17.85
N LEU A 77 11.85 -0.66 17.95
CA LEU A 77 11.16 -0.35 19.20
C LEU A 77 10.22 -1.50 19.58
N ALA A 78 10.04 -1.72 20.88
CA ALA A 78 9.10 -2.72 21.40
C ALA A 78 7.64 -2.43 21.03
N ALA A 79 7.28 -1.15 20.93
CA ALA A 79 5.97 -0.65 20.51
C ALA A 79 6.17 0.49 19.49
N PRO A 80 6.46 0.19 18.22
CA PRO A 80 6.70 1.22 17.23
C PRO A 80 5.42 1.98 16.89
N PRO A 81 5.47 3.31 16.74
CA PRO A 81 4.37 4.07 16.17
C PRO A 81 4.15 3.66 14.71
N ARG A 82 2.96 3.91 14.21
CA ARG A 82 2.70 3.84 12.76
C ARG A 82 3.36 5.02 12.07
N VAL A 83 4.08 4.76 10.99
CA VAL A 83 4.87 5.81 10.34
C VAL A 83 4.25 6.21 9.02
N VAL A 84 3.95 7.50 8.90
CA VAL A 84 3.58 8.16 7.64
C VAL A 84 4.78 8.99 7.19
N ILE A 85 5.38 8.61 6.08
CA ILE A 85 6.46 9.40 5.45
C ILE A 85 5.85 10.61 4.75
N ILE A 86 6.43 11.79 4.98
CA ILE A 86 6.06 13.04 4.31
C ILE A 86 7.34 13.61 3.72
N THR A 87 7.43 13.75 2.39
CA THR A 87 8.67 14.22 1.77
C THR A 87 8.44 14.89 0.41
N ALA A 88 9.36 15.76 0.01
CA ALA A 88 9.42 16.29 -1.34
C ALA A 88 10.19 15.36 -2.30
N ASP A 89 10.96 14.40 -1.75
CA ASP A 89 11.72 13.43 -2.53
C ASP A 89 10.87 12.19 -2.80
N ASP A 90 10.29 12.12 -4.00
CA ASP A 90 9.47 11.00 -4.49
C ASP A 90 10.26 10.06 -5.43
N THR A 91 11.58 10.07 -5.32
CA THR A 91 12.42 9.14 -6.09
C THR A 91 12.12 7.68 -5.76
N PRO A 92 12.22 6.77 -6.75
CA PRO A 92 12.03 5.34 -6.53
C PRO A 92 12.90 4.78 -5.39
N GLU A 93 14.13 5.28 -5.24
CA GLU A 93 15.04 4.88 -4.18
C GLU A 93 14.51 5.23 -2.79
N THR A 94 13.99 6.43 -2.61
CA THR A 94 13.42 6.89 -1.34
C THR A 94 12.15 6.12 -1.00
N LEU A 95 11.27 5.93 -1.99
CA LEU A 95 10.08 5.10 -1.82
C LEU A 95 10.41 3.66 -1.41
N LEU A 96 11.39 3.04 -2.05
CA LEU A 96 11.83 1.67 -1.74
C LEU A 96 12.44 1.54 -0.35
N LYS A 97 13.20 2.56 0.09
CA LYS A 97 13.72 2.61 1.47
C LYS A 97 12.59 2.77 2.49
N ALA A 98 11.57 3.57 2.19
CA ALA A 98 10.38 3.70 3.05
C ALA A 98 9.61 2.37 3.18
N VAL A 99 9.46 1.61 2.10
CA VAL A 99 8.87 0.26 2.13
C VAL A 99 9.69 -0.72 2.94
N ARG A 100 11.02 -0.76 2.74
CA ARG A 100 11.93 -1.56 3.58
C ARG A 100 11.81 -1.18 5.04
N GLY A 101 11.75 0.12 5.28
CA GLY A 101 11.48 0.74 6.56
C GLY A 101 10.06 0.51 7.09
N GLN A 102 9.23 -0.33 6.49
CA GLN A 102 7.88 -0.66 6.94
C GLN A 102 6.96 0.57 7.19
N ALA A 103 7.21 1.71 6.52
CA ALA A 103 6.31 2.86 6.59
C ALA A 103 4.88 2.45 6.24
N ASP A 104 3.89 2.95 6.99
CA ASP A 104 2.48 2.61 6.77
C ASP A 104 1.89 3.33 5.57
N ARG A 105 2.25 4.62 5.40
CA ARG A 105 1.78 5.48 4.31
C ARG A 105 2.88 6.45 3.87
N TYR A 106 2.61 7.11 2.76
CA TYR A 106 3.53 8.05 2.13
C TYR A 106 2.75 9.22 1.54
N ILE A 107 3.17 10.44 1.85
CA ILE A 107 2.60 11.70 1.35
C ILE A 107 3.71 12.50 0.67
N THR A 108 3.49 12.94 -0.57
CA THR A 108 4.43 13.80 -1.29
C THR A 108 4.10 15.27 -1.04
N LYS A 109 5.11 16.08 -0.72
CA LYS A 109 5.01 17.54 -0.66
C LYS A 109 5.01 18.13 -2.10
N PRO A 110 4.18 19.15 -2.44
CA PRO A 110 3.16 19.77 -1.59
C PRO A 110 1.88 18.93 -1.50
N PHE A 111 1.19 19.01 -0.38
CA PHE A 111 -0.06 18.28 -0.13
C PHE A 111 -1.18 19.23 0.34
N ALA A 112 -2.44 18.82 0.12
CA ALA A 112 -3.58 19.53 0.68
C ALA A 112 -3.70 19.25 2.19
N PRO A 113 -4.11 20.22 3.02
CA PRO A 113 -4.25 20.03 4.47
C PRO A 113 -5.10 18.80 4.85
N GLY A 114 -6.20 18.56 4.13
CA GLY A 114 -7.07 17.41 4.36
C GLY A 114 -6.37 16.05 4.16
N ALA A 115 -5.35 15.97 3.29
CA ALA A 115 -4.63 14.72 3.05
C ALA A 115 -3.91 14.19 4.29
N ILE A 116 -3.45 15.07 5.18
CA ILE A 116 -2.84 14.69 6.46
C ILE A 116 -3.87 14.03 7.37
N LEU A 117 -5.02 14.67 7.55
CA LEU A 117 -6.08 14.17 8.43
C LEU A 117 -6.63 12.83 7.92
N ASP A 118 -6.94 12.76 6.63
CA ASP A 118 -7.43 11.54 5.98
C ASP A 118 -6.43 10.37 6.15
N THR A 119 -5.13 10.63 5.93
CA THR A 119 -4.08 9.61 6.06
C THR A 119 -3.89 9.15 7.50
N VAL A 120 -3.88 10.08 8.47
CA VAL A 120 -3.77 9.74 9.89
C VAL A 120 -4.97 8.92 10.35
N ASP A 121 -6.17 9.32 9.94
CA ASP A 121 -7.41 8.61 10.20
C ASP A 121 -7.41 7.18 9.62
N GLU A 122 -6.98 7.01 8.37
CA GLU A 122 -6.83 5.70 7.73
C GLU A 122 -5.84 4.80 8.49
N VAL A 123 -4.70 5.37 8.85
CA VAL A 123 -3.67 4.66 9.60
C VAL A 123 -4.18 4.24 10.97
N LEU A 124 -4.87 5.10 11.70
CA LEU A 124 -5.41 4.80 13.03
C LEU A 124 -6.54 3.75 13.00
N LYS A 125 -7.41 3.79 12.00
CA LYS A 125 -8.52 2.83 11.83
C LYS A 125 -8.06 1.44 11.40
N ALA A 126 -6.92 1.36 10.75
CA ALA A 126 -6.37 0.08 10.32
C ALA A 126 -5.91 -0.75 11.54
N PRO A 127 -6.15 -2.07 11.60
CA PRO A 127 -5.63 -2.91 12.69
C PRO A 127 -4.10 -2.84 12.76
N PRO A 128 -3.46 -3.10 13.90
CA PRO A 128 -2.00 -3.14 14.01
C PRO A 128 -1.39 -4.04 12.93
N ALA A 129 -0.25 -3.63 12.37
CA ALA A 129 0.43 -4.47 11.38
C ALA A 129 0.76 -5.82 12.02
N ALA A 130 0.36 -6.92 11.37
CA ALA A 130 0.94 -8.21 11.72
C ALA A 130 2.46 -8.10 11.55
N ALA A 131 3.20 -8.71 12.47
CA ALA A 131 4.66 -8.57 12.60
C ALA A 131 5.48 -9.14 11.43
N VAL A 132 4.85 -9.48 10.29
CA VAL A 132 5.56 -10.05 9.14
C VAL A 132 5.89 -8.92 8.14
N PRO A 133 7.17 -8.59 7.98
CA PRO A 133 7.60 -7.48 7.12
C PRO A 133 7.43 -7.81 5.63
N ILE A 134 7.30 -6.75 4.81
CA ILE A 134 7.51 -6.84 3.37
C ILE A 134 9.03 -6.99 3.13
N GLU A 135 9.42 -8.07 2.47
CA GLU A 135 10.81 -8.29 2.08
C GLU A 135 11.05 -7.65 0.71
N VAL A 136 11.98 -6.74 0.62
CA VAL A 136 12.40 -6.14 -0.65
C VAL A 136 13.60 -6.91 -1.20
N ILE A 137 13.36 -7.77 -2.18
CA ILE A 137 14.39 -8.61 -2.81
C ILE A 137 15.25 -7.76 -3.76
N SER A 138 14.59 -6.96 -4.61
CA SER A 138 15.23 -6.01 -5.50
C SER A 138 14.52 -4.66 -5.46
N ALA A 139 15.30 -3.60 -5.55
CA ALA A 139 14.85 -2.22 -5.45
C ALA A 139 15.64 -1.34 -6.43
N ARG A 140 15.53 -1.66 -7.71
CA ARG A 140 16.07 -0.81 -8.80
C ARG A 140 14.88 -0.13 -9.50
N PRO A 141 15.05 1.06 -10.04
CA PRO A 141 13.97 1.76 -10.73
C PRO A 141 13.32 0.93 -11.85
N GLU A 142 14.13 0.12 -12.53
CA GLU A 142 13.67 -0.74 -13.63
C GLU A 142 13.20 -2.12 -13.17
N TRP A 143 13.56 -2.56 -11.96
CA TRP A 143 13.23 -3.88 -11.43
C TRP A 143 12.98 -3.85 -9.94
N VAL A 144 11.72 -3.95 -9.57
CA VAL A 144 11.28 -4.08 -8.18
C VAL A 144 10.79 -5.51 -7.95
N GLU A 145 11.26 -6.13 -6.87
CA GLU A 145 10.78 -7.44 -6.46
C GLU A 145 10.56 -7.46 -4.94
N LEU A 146 9.34 -7.84 -4.57
CA LEU A 146 8.85 -7.87 -3.19
C LEU A 146 8.32 -9.26 -2.85
N VAL A 147 8.51 -9.66 -1.60
CA VAL A 147 7.82 -10.81 -1.00
C VAL A 147 7.05 -10.31 0.22
N ALA A 148 5.77 -10.61 0.25
CA ALA A 148 4.87 -10.01 1.24
C ALA A 148 3.91 -11.05 1.84
N PRO A 149 3.50 -10.87 3.10
CA PRO A 149 2.48 -11.72 3.71
C PRO A 149 1.13 -11.56 3.01
N CYS A 150 0.35 -12.63 2.92
CA CYS A 150 -0.98 -12.64 2.32
C CYS A 150 -1.99 -11.95 3.24
N SER A 151 -1.98 -10.62 3.23
CA SER A 151 -2.85 -9.74 4.00
C SER A 151 -3.35 -8.60 3.12
N LEU A 152 -4.65 -8.29 3.15
CA LEU A 152 -5.25 -7.18 2.39
C LEU A 152 -4.61 -5.83 2.73
N ARG A 153 -4.27 -5.62 4.00
CA ARG A 153 -3.58 -4.40 4.43
C ARG A 153 -2.21 -4.25 3.78
N VAL A 154 -1.45 -5.34 3.73
CA VAL A 154 -0.12 -5.33 3.09
C VAL A 154 -0.27 -5.14 1.59
N ALA A 155 -1.27 -5.76 0.98
CA ALA A 155 -1.58 -5.57 -0.43
C ALA A 155 -1.91 -4.10 -0.75
N ASP A 156 -2.71 -3.44 0.09
CA ASP A 156 -3.04 -2.01 -0.05
C ASP A 156 -1.80 -1.11 0.07
N ARG A 157 -0.90 -1.38 1.02
CA ARG A 157 0.39 -0.68 1.14
C ARG A 157 1.24 -0.84 -0.12
N ILE A 158 1.37 -2.07 -0.62
CA ILE A 158 2.15 -2.37 -1.84
C ILE A 158 1.53 -1.66 -3.03
N GLN A 159 0.21 -1.66 -3.15
CA GLN A 159 -0.47 -0.95 -4.22
C GLN A 159 -0.20 0.56 -4.18
N THR A 160 -0.34 1.19 -3.02
CA THR A 160 -0.05 2.62 -2.83
C THR A 160 1.38 2.93 -3.26
N PHE A 161 2.32 2.08 -2.87
CA PHE A 161 3.72 2.18 -3.25
C PHE A 161 3.94 2.03 -4.76
N MET A 162 3.39 0.99 -5.40
CA MET A 162 3.55 0.75 -6.84
C MET A 162 2.97 1.89 -7.67
N MET A 163 1.83 2.46 -7.26
CA MET A 163 1.23 3.63 -7.91
C MET A 163 2.12 4.87 -7.85
N ARG A 164 2.93 5.01 -6.81
CA ARG A 164 3.90 6.11 -6.69
C ARG A 164 5.11 5.93 -7.59
N LEU A 165 5.61 4.70 -7.75
CA LEU A 165 6.69 4.40 -8.69
C LEU A 165 6.34 4.76 -10.15
N GLU A 166 5.06 4.85 -10.45
CA GLU A 166 4.53 5.13 -11.79
C GLU A 166 3.95 6.56 -11.91
N ALA A 167 4.28 7.45 -10.96
CA ALA A 167 3.70 8.78 -10.90
C ALA A 167 3.98 9.64 -12.15
N ASP A 168 5.07 9.37 -12.87
CA ASP A 168 5.47 10.04 -14.10
C ASP A 168 4.74 9.53 -15.36
N LEU A 169 3.97 8.45 -15.26
CA LEU A 169 3.20 7.92 -16.38
C LEU A 169 1.91 8.72 -16.60
N PRO A 170 1.39 8.73 -17.86
CA PRO A 170 0.08 9.31 -18.15
C PRO A 170 -1.01 8.74 -17.25
N GLU A 171 -1.90 9.61 -16.79
CA GLU A 171 -2.96 9.27 -15.83
C GLU A 171 -3.79 8.04 -16.24
N ALA A 172 -4.17 7.95 -17.53
CA ALA A 172 -4.96 6.84 -18.05
C ALA A 172 -4.23 5.49 -17.93
N ILE A 173 -2.90 5.47 -18.17
CA ILE A 173 -2.06 4.28 -18.04
C ILE A 173 -1.95 3.91 -16.56
N ARG A 174 -1.63 4.88 -15.70
CA ARG A 174 -1.49 4.70 -14.26
C ARG A 174 -2.76 4.14 -13.63
N GLN A 175 -3.94 4.68 -14.00
CA GLN A 175 -5.23 4.18 -13.51
C GLN A 175 -5.51 2.74 -13.98
N SER A 176 -5.23 2.44 -15.25
CA SER A 176 -5.43 1.11 -15.83
C SER A 176 -4.54 0.06 -15.14
N VAL A 177 -3.25 0.35 -15.04
CA VAL A 177 -2.26 -0.53 -14.38
C VAL A 177 -2.59 -0.69 -12.91
N GLY A 178 -2.84 0.41 -12.19
CA GLY A 178 -3.15 0.38 -10.76
C GLY A 178 -4.41 -0.43 -10.44
N ARG A 179 -5.45 -0.34 -11.28
CA ARG A 179 -6.67 -1.12 -11.10
C ARG A 179 -6.44 -2.60 -11.39
N ALA A 180 -5.74 -2.93 -12.49
CA ALA A 180 -5.38 -4.30 -12.83
C ALA A 180 -4.53 -4.95 -11.71
N PHE A 181 -3.51 -4.24 -11.26
CA PHE A 181 -2.63 -4.69 -10.19
C PHE A 181 -3.40 -4.95 -8.89
N ARG A 182 -4.30 -4.03 -8.50
CA ARG A 182 -5.15 -4.18 -7.30
C ARG A 182 -5.96 -5.46 -7.35
N GLU A 183 -6.67 -5.71 -8.45
CA GLU A 183 -7.55 -6.86 -8.61
C GLU A 183 -6.75 -8.17 -8.58
N LEU A 184 -5.62 -8.24 -9.28
CA LEU A 184 -4.80 -9.45 -9.31
C LEU A 184 -4.11 -9.72 -7.97
N LEU A 185 -3.60 -8.68 -7.30
CA LEU A 185 -2.97 -8.83 -6.00
C LEU A 185 -3.99 -9.22 -4.91
N ALA A 186 -5.19 -8.64 -4.94
CA ALA A 186 -6.27 -9.03 -4.04
C ALA A 186 -6.64 -10.49 -4.24
N ASN A 187 -6.79 -10.95 -5.49
CA ASN A 187 -7.05 -12.36 -5.79
C ASN A 187 -5.93 -13.28 -5.27
N ALA A 188 -4.67 -12.93 -5.50
CA ALA A 188 -3.52 -13.70 -5.03
C ALA A 188 -3.49 -13.83 -3.49
N VAL A 189 -3.83 -12.76 -2.78
CA VAL A 189 -3.86 -12.71 -1.30
C VAL A 189 -5.09 -13.44 -0.73
N GLU A 190 -6.28 -13.21 -1.30
CA GLU A 190 -7.54 -13.78 -0.79
C GLU A 190 -7.68 -15.27 -1.11
N TRP A 191 -7.48 -15.62 -2.36
CA TRP A 191 -7.73 -16.99 -2.84
C TRP A 191 -6.49 -17.86 -2.81
N GLY A 192 -5.37 -17.38 -3.36
CA GLY A 192 -4.11 -18.10 -3.35
C GLY A 192 -3.50 -18.19 -1.96
N GLY A 193 -3.47 -17.06 -1.25
CA GLY A 193 -2.91 -16.93 0.11
C GLY A 193 -3.89 -17.27 1.23
N GLN A 194 -5.21 -17.32 0.96
CA GLN A 194 -6.28 -17.58 1.94
C GLN A 194 -6.28 -16.57 3.11
N LEU A 195 -5.83 -15.34 2.86
CA LEU A 195 -5.66 -14.29 3.88
C LEU A 195 -4.76 -14.70 5.06
N ASP A 196 -3.96 -15.74 4.89
CA ASP A 196 -3.04 -16.23 5.92
C ASP A 196 -1.72 -15.43 5.86
N PRO A 197 -1.40 -14.60 6.87
CA PRO A 197 -0.20 -13.78 6.88
C PRO A 197 1.10 -14.58 7.00
N THR A 198 1.05 -15.87 7.31
CA THR A 198 2.23 -16.76 7.31
C THR A 198 2.60 -17.20 5.89
N ARG A 199 1.65 -17.18 4.96
CA ARG A 199 1.87 -17.44 3.52
C ARG A 199 2.31 -16.16 2.84
N LYS A 200 3.10 -16.30 1.78
CA LYS A 200 3.72 -15.15 1.11
C LYS A 200 3.35 -15.11 -0.37
N VAL A 201 3.01 -13.91 -0.84
CA VAL A 201 2.88 -13.58 -2.26
C VAL A 201 4.17 -12.92 -2.74
N ARG A 202 4.63 -13.28 -3.94
CA ARG A 202 5.77 -12.65 -4.62
C ARG A 202 5.27 -11.73 -5.72
N ILE A 203 5.81 -10.53 -5.76
CA ILE A 203 5.42 -9.47 -6.67
C ILE A 203 6.68 -8.96 -7.35
N SER A 204 6.68 -8.88 -8.68
CA SER A 204 7.77 -8.26 -9.43
C SER A 204 7.19 -7.26 -10.42
N CYS A 205 7.90 -6.14 -10.59
CA CYS A 205 7.63 -5.14 -11.60
C CYS A 205 8.88 -4.90 -12.40
N LEU A 206 8.78 -5.03 -13.72
CA LEU A 206 9.80 -4.62 -14.67
C LEU A 206 9.29 -3.42 -15.45
N ARG A 207 10.05 -2.33 -15.40
CA ARG A 207 9.81 -1.15 -16.20
C ARG A 207 10.85 -1.05 -17.31
N ALA A 208 10.41 -1.21 -18.53
CA ALA A 208 11.21 -1.00 -19.72
C ALA A 208 10.78 0.29 -20.44
N ARG A 209 11.55 0.72 -21.44
CA ARG A 209 11.30 1.98 -22.16
C ARG A 209 9.89 2.08 -22.77
N ARG A 210 9.31 0.97 -23.18
CA ARG A 210 8.02 0.91 -23.90
C ARG A 210 7.02 -0.03 -23.28
N MET A 211 7.26 -0.54 -22.07
CA MET A 211 6.32 -1.44 -21.40
C MET A 211 6.53 -1.47 -19.90
N LEU A 212 5.45 -1.76 -19.19
CA LEU A 212 5.43 -2.22 -17.83
C LEU A 212 5.04 -3.69 -17.81
N LEU A 213 5.76 -4.50 -17.06
CA LEU A 213 5.43 -5.89 -16.81
C LEU A 213 5.32 -6.11 -15.30
N TYR A 214 4.19 -6.63 -14.88
CA TYR A 214 3.96 -7.07 -13.52
C TYR A 214 3.81 -8.58 -13.46
N ARG A 215 4.41 -9.19 -12.48
CA ARG A 215 4.27 -10.60 -12.15
C ARG A 215 3.82 -10.72 -10.71
N ILE A 216 2.77 -11.52 -10.47
CA ILE A 216 2.24 -11.82 -9.14
C ILE A 216 2.16 -13.34 -9.05
N ALA A 217 2.85 -13.91 -8.06
CA ALA A 217 2.84 -15.34 -7.79
C ALA A 217 2.33 -15.57 -6.35
N ASP A 218 1.25 -16.30 -6.22
CA ASP A 218 0.65 -16.66 -4.95
C ASP A 218 1.10 -18.07 -4.48
N PRO A 219 0.97 -18.37 -3.19
CA PRO A 219 1.39 -19.65 -2.63
C PRO A 219 0.34 -20.75 -2.78
N GLY A 220 -0.74 -20.52 -3.54
CA GLY A 220 -1.83 -21.48 -3.72
C GLY A 220 -1.49 -22.58 -4.74
N GLU A 221 -2.38 -23.54 -4.82
CA GLU A 221 -2.29 -24.62 -5.81
C GLU A 221 -2.76 -24.18 -7.22
N GLY A 222 -3.24 -22.92 -7.30
CA GLY A 222 -3.83 -22.38 -8.51
C GLY A 222 -5.33 -22.63 -8.61
N PHE A 223 -5.91 -22.38 -9.78
CA PHE A 223 -7.34 -22.51 -10.00
C PHE A 223 -7.68 -22.97 -11.42
N ASP A 224 -8.83 -23.62 -11.55
CA ASP A 224 -9.42 -23.94 -12.84
C ASP A 224 -10.43 -22.84 -13.24
N ILE A 225 -10.12 -22.12 -14.30
CA ILE A 225 -10.98 -21.02 -14.79
C ILE A 225 -12.41 -21.51 -15.05
N GLU A 226 -12.57 -22.72 -15.63
CA GLU A 226 -13.88 -23.26 -16.02
C GLU A 226 -14.76 -23.54 -14.79
N ARG A 227 -14.15 -23.77 -13.64
CA ARG A 227 -14.84 -24.05 -12.36
C ARG A 227 -15.15 -22.82 -11.51
N LEU A 228 -14.72 -21.63 -11.95
CA LEU A 228 -15.00 -20.38 -11.22
C LEU A 228 -16.43 -19.88 -11.47
N THR A 229 -17.43 -20.59 -10.98
CA THR A 229 -18.86 -20.24 -11.15
C THR A 229 -19.22 -18.87 -10.53
N HIS A 230 -18.44 -18.41 -9.56
CA HIS A 230 -18.58 -17.13 -8.87
C HIS A 230 -17.83 -15.97 -9.57
N ALA A 231 -17.22 -16.22 -10.72
CA ALA A 231 -16.52 -15.21 -11.52
C ALA A 231 -17.28 -14.91 -12.81
N ALA A 232 -17.40 -13.61 -13.13
CA ALA A 232 -18.16 -13.14 -14.31
C ALA A 232 -17.61 -13.64 -15.65
N ILE A 233 -16.35 -14.08 -15.69
CA ILE A 233 -15.73 -14.65 -16.89
C ILE A 233 -16.44 -15.91 -17.39
N ASN A 234 -17.17 -16.61 -16.51
CA ASN A 234 -17.92 -17.83 -16.81
C ASN A 234 -19.43 -17.62 -16.86
N ASN A 235 -19.89 -16.37 -16.86
CA ASN A 235 -21.33 -16.12 -17.03
C ASN A 235 -21.82 -16.60 -18.39
N PRO A 236 -22.97 -17.28 -18.45
CA PRO A 236 -23.62 -17.59 -19.73
C PRO A 236 -24.00 -16.32 -20.48
N GLU A 237 -23.99 -16.36 -21.81
CA GLU A 237 -24.36 -15.23 -22.68
C GLU A 237 -25.74 -14.64 -22.32
N GLY A 238 -26.67 -15.47 -21.85
CA GLY A 238 -28.03 -15.04 -21.48
C GLY A 238 -28.18 -14.53 -20.05
N ASN A 239 -27.15 -14.62 -19.19
CA ASN A 239 -27.22 -14.21 -17.79
C ASN A 239 -25.93 -13.52 -17.30
N PRO A 240 -25.74 -12.24 -17.61
CA PRO A 240 -24.51 -11.50 -17.28
C PRO A 240 -24.30 -11.28 -15.76
N LEU A 241 -25.33 -11.54 -14.94
CA LEU A 241 -25.29 -11.36 -13.48
C LEU A 241 -25.22 -12.68 -12.69
N GLN A 242 -25.11 -13.83 -13.36
CA GLN A 242 -25.14 -15.13 -12.67
C GLN A 242 -24.08 -15.24 -11.58
N HIS A 243 -22.86 -14.76 -11.81
CA HIS A 243 -21.80 -14.75 -10.81
C HIS A 243 -22.18 -14.04 -9.52
N ALA A 244 -23.01 -12.98 -9.60
CA ALA A 244 -23.44 -12.23 -8.43
C ALA A 244 -24.38 -13.06 -7.56
N PHE A 245 -25.32 -13.77 -8.15
CA PHE A 245 -26.22 -14.69 -7.42
C PHE A 245 -25.45 -15.84 -6.77
N VAL A 246 -24.51 -16.46 -7.52
CA VAL A 246 -23.67 -17.54 -6.97
C VAL A 246 -22.83 -17.04 -5.80
N ARG A 247 -22.30 -15.81 -5.87
CA ARG A 247 -21.55 -15.20 -4.75
C ARG A 247 -22.40 -14.96 -3.54
N GLU A 248 -23.64 -14.48 -3.73
CA GLU A 248 -24.59 -14.27 -2.63
C GLU A 248 -24.94 -15.61 -1.96
N GLU A 249 -25.24 -16.66 -2.71
CA GLU A 249 -25.51 -18.01 -2.19
C GLU A 249 -24.31 -18.60 -1.42
N MET A 250 -23.09 -18.32 -1.86
CA MET A 250 -21.84 -18.74 -1.19
C MET A 250 -21.45 -17.85 -0.02
N GLY A 251 -22.18 -16.78 0.28
CA GLY A 251 -21.82 -15.81 1.32
C GLY A 251 -20.55 -15.01 1.04
N LEU A 252 -20.16 -14.90 -0.24
CA LEU A 252 -18.98 -14.15 -0.65
C LEU A 252 -19.31 -12.66 -0.79
N ARG A 253 -18.32 -11.79 -0.56
CA ARG A 253 -18.47 -10.35 -0.82
C ARG A 253 -18.85 -10.08 -2.27
N ALA A 254 -19.53 -8.97 -2.53
CA ALA A 254 -19.81 -8.50 -3.88
C ALA A 254 -18.51 -8.41 -4.70
N GLY A 255 -18.54 -8.83 -5.98
CA GLY A 255 -17.37 -8.87 -6.86
C GLY A 255 -17.51 -9.91 -7.96
N GLY A 256 -16.40 -10.52 -8.39
CA GLY A 256 -16.37 -11.52 -9.46
C GLY A 256 -16.08 -10.95 -10.85
N LEU A 257 -16.02 -9.63 -10.98
CA LEU A 257 -15.68 -8.93 -12.22
C LEU A 257 -14.17 -8.71 -12.43
N GLY A 258 -13.35 -8.96 -11.41
CA GLY A 258 -11.92 -8.61 -11.39
C GLY A 258 -11.15 -9.09 -12.61
N LEU A 259 -11.29 -10.37 -13.00
CA LEU A 259 -10.61 -10.93 -14.18
C LEU A 259 -11.08 -10.30 -15.49
N VAL A 260 -12.38 -10.02 -15.63
CA VAL A 260 -12.95 -9.39 -16.82
C VAL A 260 -12.43 -7.95 -16.94
N ILE A 261 -12.46 -7.20 -15.83
CA ILE A 261 -11.94 -5.84 -15.75
C ILE A 261 -10.45 -5.83 -16.09
N THR A 262 -9.66 -6.70 -15.45
CA THR A 262 -8.21 -6.75 -15.69
C THR A 262 -7.91 -6.98 -17.18
N ARG A 263 -8.59 -7.95 -17.83
CA ARG A 263 -8.43 -8.19 -19.26
C ARG A 263 -8.70 -6.99 -20.16
N SER A 264 -9.60 -6.10 -19.75
CA SER A 264 -9.91 -4.88 -20.53
C SER A 264 -8.94 -3.74 -20.30
N LEU A 265 -8.12 -3.78 -19.24
CA LEU A 265 -7.23 -2.70 -18.83
C LEU A 265 -5.78 -2.90 -19.27
N VAL A 266 -5.36 -4.14 -19.51
CA VAL A 266 -4.00 -4.51 -19.86
C VAL A 266 -3.91 -5.02 -21.28
N ASP A 267 -2.72 -5.00 -21.86
CA ASP A 267 -2.52 -5.40 -23.24
C ASP A 267 -2.25 -6.91 -23.35
N GLU A 268 -1.58 -7.48 -22.33
CA GLU A 268 -1.38 -8.93 -22.23
C GLU A 268 -1.67 -9.40 -20.80
N LEU A 269 -2.28 -10.59 -20.68
CA LEU A 269 -2.55 -11.26 -19.40
C LEU A 269 -2.25 -12.75 -19.56
N ILE A 270 -1.20 -13.22 -18.90
CA ILE A 270 -0.63 -14.56 -19.07
C ILE A 270 -0.61 -15.26 -17.71
N TYR A 271 -1.11 -16.49 -17.65
CA TYR A 271 -1.02 -17.36 -16.48
C TYR A 271 -0.07 -18.52 -16.74
N ASN A 272 0.60 -19.00 -15.69
CA ASN A 272 1.27 -20.30 -15.74
C ASN A 272 0.24 -21.47 -15.81
N GLU A 273 0.70 -22.68 -15.97
CA GLU A 273 -0.17 -23.88 -16.10
C GLU A 273 -1.06 -24.09 -14.87
N ALA A 274 -0.51 -23.92 -13.66
CA ALA A 274 -1.24 -24.06 -12.41
C ALA A 274 -2.19 -22.89 -12.13
N ARG A 275 -1.95 -21.73 -12.78
CA ARG A 275 -2.68 -20.47 -12.55
C ARG A 275 -2.56 -19.90 -11.12
N ASN A 276 -1.43 -20.14 -10.49
CA ASN A 276 -1.02 -19.49 -9.25
C ASN A 276 0.04 -18.40 -9.49
N GLU A 277 0.32 -18.13 -10.75
CA GLU A 277 1.19 -17.03 -11.17
C GLU A 277 0.57 -16.35 -12.39
N VAL A 278 0.52 -15.02 -12.33
CA VAL A 278 0.01 -14.19 -13.41
C VAL A 278 1.05 -13.13 -13.77
N VAL A 279 1.22 -12.92 -15.07
CA VAL A 279 1.97 -11.82 -15.67
C VAL A 279 0.99 -10.97 -16.45
N PHE A 280 1.04 -9.65 -16.25
CA PHE A 280 0.37 -8.72 -17.15
C PHE A 280 1.33 -7.69 -17.70
N VAL A 281 1.08 -7.25 -18.93
CA VAL A 281 1.88 -6.26 -19.65
C VAL A 281 1.01 -5.09 -20.04
N LYS A 282 1.54 -3.89 -19.87
CA LYS A 282 1.00 -2.64 -20.41
C LYS A 282 2.04 -1.96 -21.27
N TYR A 283 1.73 -1.76 -22.55
CA TYR A 283 2.61 -1.03 -23.46
C TYR A 283 2.51 0.48 -23.23
N LEU A 284 3.64 1.15 -23.34
CA LEU A 284 3.80 2.60 -23.21
C LEU A 284 4.10 3.15 -24.61
N ASP A 285 3.08 3.59 -25.29
CA ASP A 285 3.21 4.21 -26.63
C ASP A 285 3.54 5.71 -26.56
#